data_e07a8ff4f012f6e5ce84a6b408ff3c05
#
_entry.id   e07a8ff4f012f6e5ce84a6b408ff3c05
#
_cell.length_a   1.000
_cell.length_b   1.000
_cell.length_c   1.000
_cell.angle_alpha   90.00
_cell.angle_beta   90.00
_cell.angle_gamma   90.00
#
_symmetry.space_group_name_H-M   'P 1'
#
loop_
_entity.id
_entity.type
_entity.pdbx_description
1 polymer ?
#
loop_
_entity_poly.entity_id
_entity_poly.type
_entity_poly.pdbx_seq_one_letter_code
_entity_poly.pdbx_strand_id
1 'polypeptide(L)'
;MPKAIQAKKRLEALNHDVQINAYPTRLTKENADEIIRTYDIIIDGCDNFATRYLINDICVKWGKVYVYGAIRAFEGQVSVFNYRGGPDYRHFFPDEAEMLSMPHPPKGVLGVTPGMIGCAEAAEVLKIIGEYGEVLSGKLWTINVKTMETHLISF
;
A
#
# COMPACT_ATOMS: atom_id res chain seq x y z
N MET A 1 -12.38 20.55 -2.43
CA MET A 1 -12.33 19.83 -1.15
C MET A 1 -11.20 18.81 -1.21
N PRO A 2 -10.34 18.68 -0.18
CA PRO A 2 -9.28 17.66 -0.13
C PRO A 2 -9.85 16.23 -0.24
N LYS A 3 -9.12 15.33 -0.95
CA LYS A 3 -9.55 13.94 -1.18
C LYS A 3 -9.80 13.18 0.14
N ALA A 4 -8.95 13.38 1.15
CA ALA A 4 -9.09 12.74 2.47
C ALA A 4 -10.40 13.11 3.16
N ILE A 5 -10.80 14.39 3.12
CA ILE A 5 -12.06 14.85 3.70
C ILE A 5 -13.27 14.28 2.95
N GLN A 6 -13.17 14.21 1.61
CA GLN A 6 -14.24 13.62 0.81
C GLN A 6 -14.37 12.10 1.06
N ALA A 7 -13.25 11.40 1.19
CA ALA A 7 -13.23 9.98 1.52
C ALA A 7 -13.86 9.73 2.90
N LYS A 8 -13.46 10.52 3.94
CA LYS A 8 -14.06 10.43 5.27
C LYS A 8 -15.58 10.52 5.22
N LYS A 9 -16.15 11.53 4.57
CA LYS A 9 -17.61 11.69 4.45
C LYS A 9 -18.30 10.49 3.84
N ARG A 10 -17.72 9.89 2.79
CA ARG A 10 -18.29 8.71 2.13
C ARG A 10 -18.22 7.46 3.00
N LEU A 11 -17.10 7.26 3.68
CA LEU A 11 -16.89 6.08 4.54
C LEU A 11 -17.75 6.15 5.79
N GLU A 12 -17.89 7.32 6.44
CA GLU A 12 -18.78 7.51 7.58
C GLU A 12 -20.26 7.29 7.20
N ALA A 13 -20.66 7.61 5.96
CA ALA A 13 -22.00 7.32 5.47
C ALA A 13 -22.25 5.82 5.21
N LEU A 14 -21.19 5.04 4.95
CA LEU A 14 -21.28 3.59 4.76
C LEU A 14 -21.30 2.83 6.09
N ASN A 15 -20.48 3.29 7.06
CA ASN A 15 -20.40 2.64 8.37
C ASN A 15 -20.13 3.70 9.45
N HIS A 16 -21.11 3.91 10.32
CA HIS A 16 -21.05 4.89 11.41
C HIS A 16 -20.28 4.39 12.64
N ASP A 17 -20.05 3.08 12.75
CA ASP A 17 -19.38 2.48 13.90
C ASP A 17 -17.85 2.54 13.80
N VAL A 18 -17.31 2.94 12.64
CA VAL A 18 -15.88 3.06 12.41
C VAL A 18 -15.42 4.50 12.55
N GLN A 19 -14.43 4.73 13.41
CA GLN A 19 -13.80 6.04 13.55
C GLN A 19 -12.88 6.33 12.36
N ILE A 20 -13.17 7.37 11.59
CA ILE A 20 -12.37 7.79 10.43
C ILE A 20 -11.62 9.08 10.76
N ASN A 21 -10.29 9.03 10.77
CA ASN A 21 -9.41 10.19 10.91
C ASN A 21 -8.90 10.60 9.53
N ALA A 22 -9.21 11.82 9.10
CA ALA A 22 -8.74 12.34 7.83
C ALA A 22 -7.63 13.36 8.04
N TYR A 23 -6.50 13.16 7.40
CA TYR A 23 -5.35 14.07 7.40
C TYR A 23 -5.27 14.78 6.06
N PRO A 24 -5.82 16.00 5.90
CA PRO A 24 -5.79 16.74 4.63
C PRO A 24 -4.44 17.40 4.39
N THR A 25 -3.39 16.62 4.52
CA THR A 25 -1.99 17.01 4.36
C THR A 25 -1.23 16.01 3.48
N ARG A 26 -0.11 16.45 2.91
CA ARG A 26 0.83 15.55 2.25
C ARG A 26 1.66 14.85 3.31
N LEU A 27 1.88 13.55 3.14
CA LEU A 27 2.81 12.80 3.98
C LEU A 27 4.25 13.25 3.64
N THR A 28 4.97 13.71 4.66
CA THR A 28 6.36 14.19 4.55
C THR A 28 7.21 13.60 5.67
N LYS A 29 8.54 13.77 5.60
CA LYS A 29 9.45 13.28 6.64
C LYS A 29 9.14 13.86 8.03
N GLU A 30 8.59 15.08 8.07
CA GLU A 30 8.30 15.81 9.31
C GLU A 30 7.04 15.28 10.02
N ASN A 31 6.04 14.78 9.28
CA ASN A 31 4.77 14.37 9.86
C ASN A 31 4.50 12.85 9.80
N ALA A 32 5.23 12.11 8.96
CA ALA A 32 4.96 10.70 8.73
C ALA A 32 5.17 9.85 10.00
N ASP A 33 6.19 10.15 10.79
CA ASP A 33 6.47 9.42 12.04
C ASP A 33 5.30 9.54 13.03
N GLU A 34 4.78 10.77 13.22
CA GLU A 34 3.66 11.02 14.12
C GLU A 34 2.38 10.32 13.66
N ILE A 35 2.09 10.34 12.36
CA ILE A 35 0.88 9.74 11.80
C ILE A 35 0.99 8.21 11.83
N ILE A 36 2.04 7.64 11.25
CA ILE A 36 2.16 6.20 11.04
C ILE A 36 2.24 5.42 12.36
N ARG A 37 2.97 5.92 13.37
CA ARG A 37 3.13 5.21 14.66
C ARG A 37 1.81 4.92 15.38
N THR A 38 0.74 5.66 15.07
CA THR A 38 -0.57 5.51 15.73
C THR A 38 -1.43 4.39 15.15
N TYR A 39 -1.01 3.77 14.05
CA TYR A 39 -1.71 2.68 13.37
C TYR A 39 -0.91 1.38 13.45
N ASP A 40 -1.59 0.23 13.39
CA ASP A 40 -0.97 -1.09 13.43
C ASP A 40 -0.62 -1.61 12.05
N ILE A 41 -1.45 -1.29 11.06
CA ILE A 41 -1.30 -1.70 9.66
C ILE A 41 -1.37 -0.45 8.78
N ILE A 42 -0.40 -0.32 7.89
CA ILE A 42 -0.33 0.78 6.92
C ILE A 42 -0.61 0.21 5.53
N ILE A 43 -1.52 0.83 4.80
CA ILE A 43 -1.91 0.42 3.45
C ILE A 43 -1.40 1.45 2.45
N ASP A 44 -0.81 0.99 1.36
CA ASP A 44 -0.28 1.85 0.30
C ASP A 44 -1.41 2.39 -0.60
N GLY A 45 -1.49 3.68 -0.74
CA GLY A 45 -2.35 4.36 -1.71
C GLY A 45 -1.59 5.44 -2.48
N CYS A 46 -0.24 5.38 -2.45
CA CYS A 46 0.59 6.41 -3.06
C CYS A 46 1.03 6.05 -4.49
N ASP A 47 1.43 7.07 -5.24
CA ASP A 47 1.77 6.98 -6.66
C ASP A 47 3.26 7.25 -6.95
N ASN A 48 4.10 7.26 -5.91
CA ASN A 48 5.51 7.59 -6.06
C ASN A 48 6.42 6.80 -5.12
N PHE A 49 7.62 6.50 -5.57
CA PHE A 49 8.59 5.69 -4.84
C PHE A 49 9.09 6.37 -3.56
N ALA A 50 9.33 7.69 -3.58
CA ALA A 50 9.83 8.41 -2.40
C ALA A 50 8.89 8.26 -1.18
N THR A 51 7.58 8.34 -1.40
CA THR A 51 6.60 8.11 -0.33
C THR A 51 6.61 6.67 0.14
N ARG A 52 6.78 5.68 -0.74
CA ARG A 52 6.86 4.26 -0.37
C ARG A 52 8.07 3.95 0.51
N TYR A 53 9.25 4.46 0.15
CA TYR A 53 10.44 4.33 1.00
C TYR A 53 10.25 4.99 2.37
N LEU A 54 9.67 6.20 2.40
CA LEU A 54 9.35 6.88 3.66
C LEU A 54 8.40 6.07 4.54
N ILE A 55 7.32 5.53 3.99
CA ILE A 55 6.37 4.67 4.71
C ILE A 55 7.09 3.43 5.23
N ASN A 56 7.83 2.74 4.37
CA ASN A 56 8.57 1.55 4.74
C ASN A 56 9.50 1.79 5.93
N ASP A 57 10.35 2.82 5.85
CA ASP A 57 11.35 3.09 6.88
C ASP A 57 10.71 3.38 8.24
N ILE A 58 9.57 4.05 8.25
CA ILE A 58 8.84 4.31 9.49
C ILE A 58 8.11 3.06 9.97
N CYS A 59 7.55 2.24 9.07
CA CYS A 59 6.96 0.96 9.43
C CYS A 59 8.01 0.03 10.08
N VAL A 60 9.19 -0.08 9.51
CA VAL A 60 10.31 -0.84 10.10
C VAL A 60 10.69 -0.28 11.47
N LYS A 61 10.86 1.03 11.59
CA LYS A 61 11.19 1.71 12.86
C LYS A 61 10.21 1.38 13.99
N TRP A 62 8.91 1.33 13.69
CA TRP A 62 7.85 1.14 14.67
C TRP A 62 7.27 -0.29 14.69
N GLY A 63 7.85 -1.22 13.95
CA GLY A 63 7.36 -2.59 13.85
C GLY A 63 5.94 -2.69 13.28
N LYS A 64 5.57 -1.79 12.35
CA LYS A 64 4.25 -1.76 11.72
C LYS A 64 4.22 -2.59 10.46
N VAL A 65 3.11 -3.26 10.21
CA VAL A 65 2.91 -3.99 8.95
C VAL A 65 2.62 -3.01 7.83
N TYR A 66 3.25 -3.23 6.68
CA TYR A 66 3.05 -2.43 5.48
C TYR A 66 2.45 -3.28 4.36
N VAL A 67 1.17 -3.08 4.07
CA VAL A 67 0.46 -3.69 2.95
C VAL A 67 0.69 -2.81 1.73
N TYR A 68 1.45 -3.34 0.79
CA TYR A 68 1.91 -2.65 -0.40
C TYR A 68 1.01 -2.95 -1.60
N GLY A 69 0.60 -1.90 -2.30
CA GLY A 69 -0.09 -1.99 -3.58
C GLY A 69 0.48 -0.99 -4.59
N ALA A 70 0.69 -1.43 -5.82
CA ALA A 70 1.10 -0.54 -6.90
C ALA A 70 0.40 -0.90 -8.20
N ILE A 71 0.20 0.12 -9.02
CA ILE A 71 -0.47 -0.01 -10.32
C ILE A 71 0.29 0.75 -11.40
N ARG A 72 0.26 0.20 -12.62
CA ARG A 72 0.79 0.85 -13.82
C ARG A 72 -0.02 0.41 -15.05
N ALA A 73 -0.73 1.32 -15.67
CA ALA A 73 -1.59 1.03 -16.83
C ALA A 73 -2.59 -0.10 -16.57
N PHE A 74 -2.30 -1.30 -17.04
CA PHE A 74 -3.11 -2.52 -16.88
C PHE A 74 -2.54 -3.48 -15.83
N GLU A 75 -1.43 -3.13 -15.22
CA GLU A 75 -0.70 -4.01 -14.29
C GLU A 75 -0.90 -3.55 -12.86
N GLY A 76 -1.00 -4.51 -11.96
CA GLY A 76 -1.06 -4.28 -10.54
C GLY A 76 -0.26 -5.31 -9.78
N GLN A 77 0.17 -4.94 -8.58
CA GLN A 77 0.94 -5.83 -7.71
C GLN A 77 0.63 -5.55 -6.24
N VAL A 78 0.69 -6.59 -5.43
CA VAL A 78 0.45 -6.55 -3.98
C VAL A 78 1.46 -7.42 -3.25
N SER A 79 1.92 -6.94 -2.10
CA SER A 79 2.77 -7.67 -1.16
C SER A 79 2.49 -7.20 0.27
N VAL A 80 3.02 -7.91 1.25
CA VAL A 80 2.98 -7.49 2.65
C VAL A 80 4.40 -7.47 3.20
N PHE A 81 4.82 -6.32 3.67
CA PHE A 81 6.16 -6.09 4.22
C PHE A 81 6.13 -5.96 5.74
N ASN A 82 7.27 -6.29 6.38
CA ASN A 82 7.48 -6.19 7.82
C ASN A 82 6.45 -6.96 8.67
N TYR A 83 5.95 -8.07 8.15
CA TYR A 83 4.99 -8.94 8.84
C TYR A 83 5.70 -10.12 9.50
N ARG A 84 5.60 -10.24 10.84
CA ARG A 84 6.16 -11.35 11.65
C ARG A 84 7.64 -11.64 11.36
N GLY A 85 8.45 -10.59 11.18
CA GLY A 85 9.88 -10.71 10.87
C GLY A 85 10.18 -11.02 9.40
N GLY A 86 9.18 -10.94 8.52
CA GLY A 86 9.37 -11.03 7.08
C GLY A 86 10.09 -9.82 6.48
N PRO A 87 10.42 -9.87 5.18
CA PRO A 87 11.16 -8.83 4.49
C PRO A 87 10.43 -7.49 4.49
N ASP A 88 11.17 -6.41 4.34
CA ASP A 88 10.66 -5.07 4.15
C ASP A 88 10.67 -4.66 2.66
N TYR A 89 10.18 -3.47 2.34
CA TYR A 89 10.15 -2.93 0.98
C TYR A 89 11.55 -2.78 0.38
N ARG A 90 12.56 -2.40 1.19
CA ARG A 90 13.95 -2.26 0.74
C ARG A 90 14.61 -3.60 0.40
N HIS A 91 14.14 -4.69 0.99
CA HIS A 91 14.61 -6.02 0.64
C HIS A 91 14.24 -6.38 -0.82
N PHE A 92 13.04 -6.01 -1.26
CA PHE A 92 12.58 -6.26 -2.63
C PHE A 92 13.03 -5.17 -3.61
N PHE A 93 13.08 -3.90 -3.19
CA PHE A 93 13.53 -2.75 -3.98
C PHE A 93 14.75 -2.09 -3.31
N PRO A 94 15.95 -2.71 -3.40
CA PRO A 94 17.13 -2.28 -2.65
C PRO A 94 17.74 -0.97 -3.15
N ASP A 95 17.65 -0.66 -4.43
CA ASP A 95 18.25 0.53 -5.02
C ASP A 95 17.23 1.69 -5.07
N GLU A 96 17.18 2.46 -3.97
CA GLU A 96 16.33 3.65 -3.89
C GLU A 96 16.69 4.70 -4.95
N ALA A 97 17.98 4.89 -5.24
CA ALA A 97 18.44 5.88 -6.20
C ALA A 97 17.98 5.54 -7.62
N GLU A 98 18.09 4.28 -8.01
CA GLU A 98 17.56 3.78 -9.27
C GLU A 98 16.05 4.01 -9.37
N MET A 99 15.30 3.57 -8.34
CA MET A 99 13.84 3.70 -8.33
C MET A 99 13.38 5.17 -8.40
N LEU A 100 14.06 6.07 -7.71
CA LEU A 100 13.76 7.51 -7.74
C LEU A 100 14.10 8.16 -9.09
N SER A 101 15.05 7.60 -9.84
CA SER A 101 15.44 8.07 -11.17
C SER A 101 14.51 7.60 -12.28
N MET A 102 13.66 6.61 -12.01
CA MET A 102 12.74 6.08 -13.03
C MET A 102 11.78 7.17 -13.52
N PRO A 103 11.55 7.23 -14.84
CA PRO A 103 10.58 8.15 -15.39
C PRO A 103 9.18 7.85 -14.85
N HIS A 104 8.42 8.89 -14.59
CA HIS A 104 7.03 8.72 -14.18
C HIS A 104 6.26 7.90 -15.23
N PRO A 105 5.45 6.92 -14.80
CA PRO A 105 4.65 6.15 -15.73
C PRO A 105 3.69 7.07 -16.51
N PRO A 106 3.27 6.65 -17.72
CA PRO A 106 2.27 7.40 -18.48
C PRO A 106 1.05 7.75 -17.63
N LYS A 107 0.56 8.96 -17.76
CA LYS A 107 -0.67 9.39 -17.08
C LYS A 107 -1.86 8.61 -17.65
N GLY A 108 -2.60 7.98 -16.78
CA GLY A 108 -3.81 7.25 -17.09
C GLY A 108 -3.73 5.79 -16.66
N VAL A 109 -4.73 5.38 -15.91
CA VAL A 109 -4.91 4.02 -15.40
C VAL A 109 -6.35 3.62 -15.67
N LEU A 110 -6.55 2.40 -16.14
CA LEU A 110 -7.90 1.84 -16.25
C LEU A 110 -8.49 1.71 -14.83
N GLY A 111 -9.66 2.31 -14.59
CA GLY A 111 -10.25 2.40 -13.23
C GLY A 111 -10.48 1.06 -12.52
N VAL A 112 -10.61 -0.04 -13.27
CA VAL A 112 -10.71 -1.39 -12.70
C VAL A 112 -9.40 -1.85 -12.06
N THR A 113 -8.24 -1.43 -12.57
CA THR A 113 -6.93 -1.82 -12.03
C THR A 113 -6.77 -1.42 -10.55
N PRO A 114 -6.92 -0.13 -10.16
CA PRO A 114 -6.86 0.24 -8.75
C PRO A 114 -7.97 -0.40 -7.91
N GLY A 115 -9.15 -0.67 -8.49
CA GLY A 115 -10.23 -1.37 -7.80
C GLY A 115 -9.83 -2.79 -7.39
N MET A 116 -9.24 -3.56 -8.30
CA MET A 116 -8.77 -4.92 -8.03
C MET A 116 -7.62 -4.93 -7.02
N ILE A 117 -6.65 -4.02 -7.17
CA ILE A 117 -5.51 -3.95 -6.25
C ILE A 117 -5.97 -3.51 -4.85
N GLY A 118 -6.81 -2.51 -4.73
CA GLY A 118 -7.36 -2.10 -3.43
C GLY A 118 -8.16 -3.21 -2.73
N CYS A 119 -8.92 -4.02 -3.48
CA CYS A 119 -9.58 -5.20 -2.92
C CYS A 119 -8.58 -6.27 -2.46
N ALA A 120 -7.50 -6.49 -3.22
CA ALA A 120 -6.45 -7.43 -2.82
C ALA A 120 -5.70 -6.96 -1.57
N GLU A 121 -5.35 -5.66 -1.48
CA GLU A 121 -4.77 -5.07 -0.28
C GLU A 121 -5.71 -5.22 0.94
N ALA A 122 -6.99 -4.94 0.77
CA ALA A 122 -7.99 -5.13 1.82
C ALA A 122 -8.10 -6.60 2.26
N ALA A 123 -8.01 -7.55 1.33
CA ALA A 123 -7.98 -8.97 1.65
C ALA A 123 -6.75 -9.35 2.49
N GLU A 124 -5.57 -8.79 2.19
CA GLU A 124 -4.36 -8.99 3.02
C GLU A 124 -4.56 -8.44 4.45
N VAL A 125 -5.13 -7.24 4.58
CA VAL A 125 -5.46 -6.66 5.89
C VAL A 125 -6.41 -7.56 6.68
N LEU A 126 -7.45 -8.08 6.06
CA LEU A 126 -8.41 -8.97 6.71
C LEU A 126 -7.78 -10.30 7.13
N LYS A 127 -6.87 -10.87 6.34
CA LYS A 127 -6.09 -12.05 6.71
C LYS A 127 -5.21 -11.79 7.94
N ILE A 128 -4.57 -10.63 8.00
CA ILE A 128 -3.71 -10.22 9.14
C ILE A 128 -4.55 -10.07 10.42
N ILE A 129 -5.69 -9.37 10.34
CA ILE A 129 -6.56 -9.11 11.50
C ILE A 129 -7.27 -10.39 11.96
N GLY A 130 -7.77 -11.18 11.01
CA GLY A 130 -8.53 -12.40 11.29
C GLY A 130 -7.66 -13.64 11.52
N GLU A 131 -6.35 -13.53 11.37
CA GLU A 131 -5.38 -14.62 11.52
C GLU A 131 -5.73 -15.87 10.70
N TYR A 132 -6.15 -15.70 9.45
CA TYR A 132 -6.50 -16.79 8.54
C TYR A 132 -5.77 -16.70 7.20
N GLY A 133 -5.66 -17.85 6.51
CA GLY A 133 -5.05 -17.93 5.19
C GLY A 133 -3.54 -17.65 5.19
N GLU A 134 -2.98 -17.47 4.00
CA GLU A 134 -1.58 -17.13 3.82
C GLU A 134 -1.43 -15.66 3.45
N VAL A 135 -0.67 -14.90 4.23
CA VAL A 135 -0.31 -13.51 3.98
C VAL A 135 0.82 -13.46 2.93
N LEU A 136 0.80 -12.48 2.05
CA LEU A 136 1.80 -12.26 0.99
C LEU A 136 3.14 -11.70 1.53
N SER A 137 3.60 -12.18 2.68
CA SER A 137 4.92 -11.84 3.21
C SER A 137 6.00 -12.66 2.51
N GLY A 138 7.04 -12.00 1.98
CA GLY A 138 8.06 -12.63 1.14
C GLY A 138 7.56 -13.09 -0.23
N LYS A 139 6.40 -12.61 -0.66
CA LYS A 139 5.77 -12.92 -1.94
C LYS A 139 5.23 -11.65 -2.59
N LEU A 140 5.42 -11.53 -3.89
CA LEU A 140 4.77 -10.49 -4.71
C LEU A 140 3.74 -11.14 -5.61
N TRP A 141 2.47 -10.80 -5.41
CA TRP A 141 1.40 -11.16 -6.35
C TRP A 141 1.26 -10.06 -7.40
N THR A 142 1.20 -10.45 -8.66
CA THR A 142 1.01 -9.53 -9.79
C THR A 142 -0.18 -9.94 -10.64
N ILE A 143 -0.83 -8.97 -11.27
CA ILE A 143 -1.91 -9.19 -12.23
C ILE A 143 -1.78 -8.23 -13.41
N ASN A 144 -2.05 -8.73 -14.62
CA ASN A 144 -2.31 -7.92 -15.79
C ASN A 144 -3.80 -8.00 -16.12
N VAL A 145 -4.54 -6.93 -15.90
CA VAL A 145 -6.00 -6.91 -16.09
C VAL A 145 -6.44 -6.96 -17.57
N LYS A 146 -5.51 -6.77 -18.49
CA LYS A 146 -5.79 -6.90 -19.93
C LYS A 146 -5.85 -8.36 -20.38
N THR A 147 -5.01 -9.22 -19.79
CA THR A 147 -4.91 -10.65 -20.12
C THR A 147 -5.48 -11.54 -19.00
N MET A 148 -5.72 -10.99 -17.81
CA MET A 148 -6.06 -11.69 -16.58
C MET A 148 -4.99 -12.68 -16.10
N GLU A 149 -3.76 -12.57 -16.62
CA GLU A 149 -2.63 -13.34 -16.14
C GLU A 149 -2.18 -12.86 -14.75
N THR A 150 -1.89 -13.81 -13.90
CA THR A 150 -1.38 -13.55 -12.54
C THR A 150 -0.12 -14.34 -12.28
N HIS A 151 0.79 -13.76 -11.49
CA HIS A 151 2.00 -14.45 -11.04
C HIS A 151 2.17 -14.24 -9.54
N LEU A 152 2.77 -15.23 -8.89
CA LEU A 152 3.21 -15.18 -7.50
C LEU A 152 4.72 -15.42 -7.47
N ILE A 153 5.48 -14.39 -7.12
CA ILE A 153 6.93 -14.38 -7.09
C ILE A 153 7.37 -14.41 -5.62
N SER A 154 8.18 -15.40 -5.24
CA SER A 154 8.80 -15.45 -3.89
C SER A 154 10.16 -14.77 -3.91
N PHE A 155 10.55 -14.11 -2.82
CA PHE A 155 11.81 -13.37 -2.66
C PHE A 155 12.33 -13.44 -1.22
#